data_8991877325e99ca185656fa154b98d72
#
_entry.id   8991877325e99ca185656fa154b98d72
#
_cell.length_a   1.000
_cell.length_b   1.000
_cell.length_c   1.000
_cell.angle_alpha   90.00
_cell.angle_beta   90.00
_cell.angle_gamma   90.00
#
_symmetry.space_group_name_H-M   'P 1'
#
loop_
_entity.id
_entity.type
_entity.pdbx_description
1 polymer ?
#
loop_
_entity_poly.entity_id
_entity_poly.type
_entity_poly.pdbx_seq_one_letter_code
_entity_poly.pdbx_strand_id
1 'polypeptide(L)'
;MNTEYILEAKSRQSMGTANAKKIRRENGIPAVVYGDIDNNNIVLDANEVAKKVRDSGFYSSVIQLKIDKDTVDVILKDLQRDPTKSYITHMDFFAVDKDKAVVVNIPIMFTNEDTCAGVKLSGGIISHIQSELEVSCLPKDLPDNIVVDIAELEIGHSIHLSEIKLPANVELATPIDEEHDSPVVSCYEPKAEKIEEVEAAPVEGEAGESGDNAEADTDSKEEDSK
;
A
#
# COMPACT_ATOMS: atom_id res chain seq x y z
N MET A 1 10.65 -16.97 -13.50
CA MET A 1 9.71 -18.13 -13.60
C MET A 1 8.33 -17.55 -13.40
N ASN A 2 7.50 -17.50 -14.45
CA ASN A 2 6.13 -17.02 -14.28
C ASN A 2 5.37 -18.05 -13.45
N THR A 3 5.22 -17.77 -12.17
CA THR A 3 4.35 -18.54 -11.30
C THR A 3 2.93 -18.20 -11.71
N GLU A 4 2.22 -19.16 -12.31
CA GLU A 4 0.82 -18.96 -12.68
C GLU A 4 -0.01 -18.92 -11.38
N TYR A 5 -0.46 -17.73 -11.00
CA TYR A 5 -1.37 -17.56 -9.88
C TYR A 5 -2.81 -17.89 -10.34
N ILE A 6 -3.45 -18.82 -9.63
CA ILE A 6 -4.83 -19.20 -9.89
C ILE A 6 -5.68 -18.73 -8.72
N LEU A 7 -6.75 -17.98 -8.95
CA LEU A 7 -7.71 -17.54 -7.96
C LEU A 7 -9.11 -18.06 -8.30
N GLU A 8 -9.82 -18.55 -7.29
CA GLU A 8 -11.22 -18.91 -7.43
C GLU A 8 -12.12 -17.74 -7.05
N ALA A 9 -13.07 -17.43 -7.93
CA ALA A 9 -14.00 -16.33 -7.76
C ALA A 9 -15.44 -16.78 -7.98
N LYS A 10 -16.36 -16.14 -7.28
CA LYS A 10 -17.80 -16.32 -7.47
C LYS A 10 -18.40 -15.04 -8.03
N SER A 11 -19.20 -15.17 -9.07
CA SER A 11 -19.94 -14.02 -9.63
C SER A 11 -20.98 -13.51 -8.63
N ARG A 12 -21.15 -12.18 -8.54
CA ARG A 12 -22.15 -11.53 -7.69
C ARG A 12 -23.04 -10.59 -8.48
N GLN A 13 -24.34 -10.69 -8.29
CA GLN A 13 -25.32 -9.77 -8.88
C GLN A 13 -25.70 -8.63 -7.93
N SER A 14 -25.56 -8.85 -6.62
CA SER A 14 -25.95 -7.88 -5.61
C SER A 14 -24.86 -6.83 -5.39
N MET A 15 -25.19 -5.56 -5.65
CA MET A 15 -24.32 -4.40 -5.46
C MET A 15 -24.72 -3.61 -4.22
N GLY A 16 -23.91 -2.60 -3.86
CA GLY A 16 -24.18 -1.63 -2.82
C GLY A 16 -23.42 -1.87 -1.52
N THR A 17 -23.37 -0.83 -0.68
CA THR A 17 -22.53 -0.77 0.53
C THR A 17 -22.92 -1.82 1.57
N ALA A 18 -24.21 -2.12 1.73
CA ALA A 18 -24.71 -3.10 2.70
C ALA A 18 -24.21 -4.51 2.35
N ASN A 19 -24.28 -4.88 1.05
CA ASN A 19 -23.83 -6.17 0.57
C ASN A 19 -22.30 -6.31 0.65
N ALA A 20 -21.55 -5.26 0.30
CA ALA A 20 -20.09 -5.26 0.45
C ALA A 20 -19.66 -5.44 1.91
N LYS A 21 -20.35 -4.80 2.88
CA LYS A 21 -20.10 -5.01 4.32
C LYS A 21 -20.39 -6.44 4.75
N LYS A 22 -21.46 -7.06 4.23
CA LYS A 22 -21.81 -8.45 4.52
C LYS A 22 -20.74 -9.40 4.02
N ILE A 23 -20.31 -9.26 2.76
CA ILE A 23 -19.26 -10.08 2.15
C ILE A 23 -17.96 -10.03 2.98
N ARG A 24 -17.52 -8.81 3.39
CA ARG A 24 -16.30 -8.65 4.20
C ARG A 24 -16.43 -9.30 5.60
N ARG A 25 -17.63 -9.34 6.19
CA ARG A 25 -17.86 -10.06 7.46
C ARG A 25 -17.81 -11.59 7.30
N GLU A 26 -18.12 -12.10 6.13
CA GLU A 26 -18.07 -13.50 5.76
C GLU A 26 -16.73 -13.96 5.19
N ASN A 27 -15.64 -13.17 5.44
CA ASN A 27 -14.29 -13.38 4.91
C ASN A 27 -14.21 -13.36 3.37
N GLY A 28 -15.13 -12.67 2.71
CA GLY A 28 -15.06 -12.42 1.30
C GLY A 28 -14.44 -11.06 0.97
N ILE A 29 -13.74 -10.97 -0.15
CA ILE A 29 -13.24 -9.71 -0.71
C ILE A 29 -14.09 -9.40 -1.94
N PRO A 30 -14.83 -8.28 -1.95
CA PRO A 30 -15.48 -7.81 -3.15
C PRO A 30 -14.42 -7.33 -4.15
N ALA A 31 -14.55 -7.75 -5.40
CA ALA A 31 -13.66 -7.36 -6.48
C ALA A 31 -14.43 -7.09 -7.76
N VAL A 32 -13.77 -6.44 -8.71
CA VAL A 32 -14.31 -6.11 -10.03
C VAL A 32 -13.31 -6.55 -11.09
N VAL A 33 -13.81 -7.14 -12.16
CA VAL A 33 -13.04 -7.43 -13.38
C VAL A 33 -13.57 -6.56 -14.49
N TYR A 34 -12.70 -5.86 -15.18
CA TYR A 34 -13.03 -5.01 -16.33
C TYR A 34 -11.93 -5.11 -17.40
N GLY A 35 -12.14 -4.51 -18.56
CA GLY A 35 -11.20 -4.54 -19.68
C GLY A 35 -11.82 -5.13 -20.93
N ASP A 36 -11.16 -6.11 -21.55
CA ASP A 36 -11.63 -6.73 -22.81
C ASP A 36 -12.86 -7.64 -22.63
N ILE A 37 -13.39 -7.75 -21.42
CA ILE A 37 -14.62 -8.48 -21.10
C ILE A 37 -15.66 -7.55 -20.48
N ASP A 38 -16.92 -7.98 -20.46
CA ASP A 38 -17.97 -7.28 -19.74
C ASP A 38 -17.64 -7.16 -18.26
N ASN A 39 -17.90 -5.97 -17.69
CA ASN A 39 -17.65 -5.70 -16.28
C ASN A 39 -18.33 -6.73 -15.40
N ASN A 40 -17.55 -7.54 -14.70
CA ASN A 40 -18.05 -8.59 -13.83
C ASN A 40 -17.70 -8.30 -12.37
N ASN A 41 -18.72 -8.26 -11.53
CA ASN A 41 -18.52 -8.13 -10.08
C ASN A 41 -18.37 -9.52 -9.47
N ILE A 42 -17.30 -9.70 -8.71
CA ILE A 42 -16.92 -10.99 -8.13
C ILE A 42 -16.67 -10.91 -6.63
N VAL A 43 -16.60 -12.06 -6.00
CA VAL A 43 -16.17 -12.23 -4.61
C VAL A 43 -15.08 -13.27 -4.56
N LEU A 44 -14.00 -12.95 -3.87
CA LEU A 44 -12.85 -13.81 -3.61
C LEU A 44 -12.81 -14.24 -2.14
N ASP A 45 -12.15 -15.35 -1.85
CA ASP A 45 -11.86 -15.76 -0.47
C ASP A 45 -10.66 -14.98 0.09
N ALA A 46 -10.87 -14.31 1.24
CA ALA A 46 -9.85 -13.47 1.85
C ALA A 46 -8.61 -14.26 2.29
N ASN A 47 -8.77 -15.52 2.72
CA ASN A 47 -7.66 -16.32 3.18
C ASN A 47 -6.76 -16.79 2.03
N GLU A 48 -7.37 -17.11 0.89
CA GLU A 48 -6.64 -17.50 -0.31
C GLU A 48 -5.84 -16.32 -0.87
N VAL A 49 -6.50 -15.17 -1.01
CA VAL A 49 -5.87 -13.94 -1.49
C VAL A 49 -4.74 -13.49 -0.55
N ALA A 50 -4.96 -13.49 0.76
CA ALA A 50 -3.95 -13.07 1.74
C ALA A 50 -2.67 -13.90 1.70
N LYS A 51 -2.74 -15.17 1.29
CA LYS A 51 -1.55 -16.01 1.09
C LYS A 51 -0.77 -15.60 -0.15
N LYS A 52 -1.46 -15.33 -1.26
CA LYS A 52 -0.85 -15.00 -2.55
C LYS A 52 -0.29 -13.59 -2.60
N VAL A 53 -0.95 -12.64 -1.95
CA VAL A 53 -0.53 -11.23 -1.87
C VAL A 53 0.76 -11.02 -1.04
N ARG A 54 1.21 -12.02 -0.31
CA ARG A 54 2.52 -11.99 0.38
C ARG A 54 3.69 -12.10 -0.58
N ASP A 55 3.45 -12.63 -1.76
CA ASP A 55 4.44 -12.74 -2.81
C ASP A 55 4.42 -11.45 -3.64
N SER A 56 5.57 -10.79 -3.77
CA SER A 56 5.70 -9.55 -4.54
C SER A 56 5.34 -9.74 -6.01
N GLY A 57 5.68 -10.90 -6.57
CA GLY A 57 5.34 -11.24 -7.95
C GLY A 57 3.84 -11.31 -8.24
N PHE A 58 2.98 -11.41 -7.22
CA PHE A 58 1.53 -11.41 -7.40
C PHE A 58 1.00 -10.09 -7.99
N TYR A 59 1.64 -8.96 -7.68
CA TYR A 59 1.21 -7.63 -8.14
C TYR A 59 1.49 -7.39 -9.62
N SER A 60 2.51 -8.05 -10.13
CA SER A 60 3.03 -7.85 -11.47
C SER A 60 2.86 -9.07 -12.39
N SER A 61 2.18 -10.12 -11.95
CA SER A 61 1.96 -11.33 -12.75
C SER A 61 0.58 -11.42 -13.37
N VAL A 62 0.48 -12.18 -14.44
CA VAL A 62 -0.82 -12.58 -15.00
C VAL A 62 -1.44 -13.65 -14.10
N ILE A 63 -2.65 -13.38 -13.63
CA ILE A 63 -3.43 -14.22 -12.72
C ILE A 63 -4.52 -14.90 -13.49
N GLN A 64 -4.66 -16.21 -13.35
CA GLN A 64 -5.79 -16.95 -13.87
C GLN A 64 -6.96 -16.90 -12.89
N LEU A 65 -7.98 -16.15 -13.25
CA LEU A 65 -9.18 -16.01 -12.45
C LEU A 65 -10.25 -16.99 -12.92
N LYS A 66 -10.61 -17.95 -12.07
CA LYS A 66 -11.70 -18.90 -12.32
C LYS A 66 -13.00 -18.33 -11.77
N ILE A 67 -13.85 -17.84 -12.66
CA ILE A 67 -15.16 -17.29 -12.30
C ILE A 67 -16.22 -18.36 -12.62
N ASP A 68 -16.74 -19.03 -11.60
CA ASP A 68 -17.71 -20.12 -11.72
C ASP A 68 -17.26 -21.22 -12.70
N LYS A 69 -17.49 -21.06 -14.00
CA LYS A 69 -17.11 -22.02 -15.06
C LYS A 69 -16.11 -21.47 -16.07
N ASP A 70 -15.90 -20.18 -16.05
CA ASP A 70 -15.07 -19.48 -17.01
C ASP A 70 -13.70 -19.17 -16.39
N THR A 71 -12.65 -19.24 -17.20
CA THR A 71 -11.29 -18.85 -16.78
C THR A 71 -10.87 -17.65 -17.61
N VAL A 72 -10.45 -16.59 -16.93
CA VAL A 72 -10.01 -15.33 -17.54
C VAL A 72 -8.63 -14.99 -17.05
N ASP A 73 -7.75 -14.59 -17.98
CA ASP A 73 -6.41 -14.08 -17.66
C ASP A 73 -6.56 -12.60 -17.28
N VAL A 74 -6.14 -12.25 -16.08
CA VAL A 74 -6.26 -10.89 -15.52
C VAL A 74 -4.96 -10.43 -14.87
N ILE A 75 -4.79 -9.12 -14.75
CA ILE A 75 -3.71 -8.50 -13.96
C ILE A 75 -4.36 -7.69 -12.83
N LEU A 76 -3.70 -7.66 -11.68
CA LEU A 76 -4.11 -6.82 -10.56
C LEU A 76 -3.80 -5.35 -10.90
N LYS A 77 -4.83 -4.51 -10.96
CA LYS A 77 -4.66 -3.07 -11.24
C LYS A 77 -4.60 -2.25 -9.96
N ASP A 78 -5.44 -2.57 -8.98
CA ASP A 78 -5.46 -1.88 -7.69
C ASP A 78 -5.84 -2.84 -6.55
N LEU A 79 -5.28 -2.60 -5.38
CA LEU A 79 -5.53 -3.35 -4.16
C LEU A 79 -5.73 -2.39 -2.98
N GLN A 80 -6.96 -2.29 -2.50
CA GLN A 80 -7.30 -1.45 -1.36
C GLN A 80 -7.19 -2.23 -0.06
N ARG A 81 -6.47 -1.65 0.90
CA ARG A 81 -6.29 -2.19 2.26
C ARG A 81 -6.93 -1.27 3.30
N ASP A 82 -7.38 -1.87 4.38
CA ASP A 82 -7.78 -1.11 5.56
C ASP A 82 -6.52 -0.61 6.27
N PRO A 83 -6.38 0.71 6.54
CA PRO A 83 -5.18 1.27 7.15
C PRO A 83 -4.93 0.80 8.57
N THR A 84 -5.99 0.39 9.29
CA THR A 84 -5.91 0.00 10.70
C THR A 84 -5.59 -1.47 10.90
N LYS A 85 -6.19 -2.34 10.07
CA LYS A 85 -6.14 -3.80 10.25
C LYS A 85 -5.38 -4.52 9.14
N SER A 86 -4.92 -3.79 8.13
CA SER A 86 -4.17 -4.31 6.98
C SER A 86 -4.86 -5.43 6.18
N TYR A 87 -6.17 -5.65 6.40
CA TYR A 87 -6.91 -6.58 5.56
C TYR A 87 -7.33 -5.94 4.23
N ILE A 88 -7.46 -6.77 3.21
CA ILE A 88 -7.82 -6.32 1.86
C ILE A 88 -9.33 -6.02 1.84
N THR A 89 -9.68 -4.81 1.40
CA THR A 89 -11.06 -4.33 1.34
C THR A 89 -11.66 -4.42 -0.05
N HIS A 90 -10.87 -4.25 -1.10
CA HIS A 90 -11.28 -4.32 -2.50
C HIS A 90 -10.12 -4.71 -3.39
N MET A 91 -10.40 -5.31 -4.54
CA MET A 91 -9.42 -5.61 -5.58
C MET A 91 -10.02 -5.31 -6.95
N ASP A 92 -9.21 -4.70 -7.78
CA ASP A 92 -9.54 -4.34 -9.16
C ASP A 92 -8.66 -5.15 -10.11
N PHE A 93 -9.30 -5.91 -10.97
CA PHE A 93 -8.62 -6.72 -11.97
C PHE A 93 -8.91 -6.20 -13.37
N PHE A 94 -7.88 -6.17 -14.17
CA PHE A 94 -7.96 -5.85 -15.59
C PHE A 94 -7.78 -7.12 -16.41
N ALA A 95 -8.80 -7.45 -17.22
CA ALA A 95 -8.72 -8.59 -18.15
C ALA A 95 -7.79 -8.21 -19.31
N VAL A 96 -6.82 -9.06 -19.60
CA VAL A 96 -5.77 -8.78 -20.56
C VAL A 96 -5.81 -9.68 -21.77
N ASP A 97 -5.60 -9.08 -22.92
CA ASP A 97 -5.28 -9.75 -24.16
C ASP A 97 -3.77 -9.92 -24.29
N LYS A 98 -3.33 -11.04 -24.83
CA LYS A 98 -1.88 -11.37 -24.99
C LYS A 98 -1.10 -10.43 -25.91
N ASP A 99 -1.82 -9.69 -26.75
CA ASP A 99 -1.24 -8.87 -27.81
C ASP A 99 -1.39 -7.35 -27.57
N LYS A 100 -1.98 -6.95 -26.43
CA LYS A 100 -2.14 -5.55 -26.05
C LYS A 100 -1.17 -5.16 -24.96
N ALA A 101 -0.54 -3.98 -25.09
CA ALA A 101 0.25 -3.39 -24.01
C ALA A 101 -0.67 -3.01 -22.84
N VAL A 102 -0.23 -3.29 -21.63
CA VAL A 102 -0.96 -3.02 -20.40
C VAL A 102 -0.12 -2.14 -19.50
N VAL A 103 -0.76 -1.20 -18.85
CA VAL A 103 -0.13 -0.33 -17.85
C VAL A 103 -0.35 -0.94 -16.47
N VAL A 104 0.74 -1.27 -15.77
CA VAL A 104 0.75 -1.97 -14.48
C VAL A 104 1.70 -1.30 -13.51
N ASN A 105 1.36 -1.33 -12.22
CA ASN A 105 2.24 -0.90 -11.15
C ASN A 105 3.13 -2.07 -10.72
N ILE A 106 4.45 -1.90 -10.85
CA ILE A 106 5.43 -2.91 -10.47
C ILE A 106 6.16 -2.47 -9.21
N PRO A 107 6.26 -3.34 -8.18
CA PRO A 107 6.98 -2.99 -6.96
C PRO A 107 8.47 -2.85 -7.21
N ILE A 108 9.08 -1.84 -6.59
CA ILE A 108 10.52 -1.60 -6.60
C ILE A 108 11.14 -2.35 -5.42
N MET A 109 12.18 -3.13 -5.69
CA MET A 109 13.01 -3.76 -4.65
C MET A 109 14.34 -3.06 -4.55
N PHE A 110 14.61 -2.46 -3.42
CA PHE A 110 15.89 -1.84 -3.13
C PHE A 110 16.88 -2.89 -2.61
N THR A 111 18.09 -2.85 -3.12
CA THR A 111 19.17 -3.74 -2.68
C THR A 111 20.31 -2.93 -2.08
N ASN A 112 21.06 -3.57 -1.16
CA ASN A 112 22.21 -2.97 -0.51
C ASN A 112 21.91 -1.79 0.43
N GLU A 113 20.72 -1.74 1.02
CA GLU A 113 20.34 -0.69 1.98
C GLU A 113 21.31 -0.62 3.17
N ASP A 114 21.63 -1.78 3.77
CA ASP A 114 22.56 -1.86 4.91
C ASP A 114 24.01 -1.49 4.55
N THR A 115 24.35 -1.54 3.26
CA THR A 115 25.70 -1.26 2.77
C THR A 115 25.85 0.12 2.17
N CYS A 116 24.76 0.86 2.05
CA CYS A 116 24.71 2.21 1.52
C CYS A 116 25.75 3.13 2.18
N ALA A 117 26.50 3.86 1.36
CA ALA A 117 27.56 4.77 1.83
C ALA A 117 27.01 5.86 2.77
N GLY A 118 25.85 6.40 2.46
CA GLY A 118 25.18 7.41 3.28
C GLY A 118 24.77 6.91 4.66
N VAL A 119 24.35 5.65 4.77
CA VAL A 119 23.96 5.03 6.05
C VAL A 119 25.18 4.66 6.88
N LYS A 120 26.15 3.93 6.30
CA LYS A 120 27.33 3.42 7.01
C LYS A 120 28.31 4.50 7.44
N LEU A 121 28.61 5.45 6.57
CA LEU A 121 29.65 6.45 6.83
C LEU A 121 29.13 7.63 7.63
N SER A 122 27.88 8.00 7.43
CA SER A 122 27.36 9.26 7.95
C SER A 122 26.06 9.10 8.77
N GLY A 123 25.57 7.89 8.97
CA GLY A 123 24.37 7.64 9.78
C GLY A 123 23.08 8.20 9.17
N GLY A 124 23.03 8.34 7.84
CA GLY A 124 21.85 8.80 7.12
C GLY A 124 20.66 7.84 7.21
N ILE A 125 19.48 8.38 6.97
CA ILE A 125 18.23 7.61 6.87
C ILE A 125 17.82 7.58 5.40
N ILE A 126 17.50 6.37 4.91
CA ILE A 126 16.95 6.17 3.57
C ILE A 126 15.44 6.40 3.63
N SER A 127 14.94 7.24 2.73
CA SER A 127 13.51 7.47 2.53
C SER A 127 13.09 6.91 1.18
N HIS A 128 12.20 5.95 1.19
CA HIS A 128 11.55 5.43 -0.01
C HIS A 128 10.38 6.35 -0.37
N ILE A 129 10.52 7.12 -1.43
CA ILE A 129 9.51 8.10 -1.87
C ILE A 129 8.49 7.38 -2.75
N GLN A 130 8.97 6.48 -3.61
CA GLN A 130 8.13 5.64 -4.45
C GLN A 130 8.46 4.18 -4.20
N SER A 131 7.43 3.38 -3.93
CA SER A 131 7.53 1.93 -3.73
C SER A 131 7.10 1.12 -4.95
N GLU A 132 6.41 1.76 -5.88
CA GLU A 132 5.85 1.16 -7.09
C GLU A 132 6.13 2.06 -8.29
N LEU A 133 6.32 1.46 -9.46
CA LEU A 133 6.55 2.15 -10.71
C LEU A 133 5.49 1.77 -11.73
N GLU A 134 4.87 2.77 -12.35
CA GLU A 134 3.89 2.56 -13.39
C GLU A 134 4.58 2.35 -14.74
N VAL A 135 4.44 1.13 -15.28
CA VAL A 135 5.08 0.73 -16.54
C VAL A 135 4.08 0.22 -17.56
N SER A 136 4.42 0.40 -18.82
CA SER A 136 3.69 -0.13 -19.97
C SER A 136 4.50 -1.25 -20.60
N CYS A 137 3.93 -2.45 -20.65
CA CYS A 137 4.57 -3.60 -21.28
C CYS A 137 3.55 -4.61 -21.81
N LEU A 138 4.03 -5.60 -22.57
CA LEU A 138 3.19 -6.74 -22.93
C LEU A 138 3.08 -7.72 -21.74
N PRO A 139 1.95 -8.42 -21.56
CA PRO A 139 1.76 -9.37 -20.46
C PRO A 139 2.82 -10.48 -20.40
N LYS A 140 3.48 -10.77 -21.50
CA LYS A 140 4.56 -11.78 -21.60
C LYS A 140 5.88 -11.31 -21.03
N ASP A 141 6.13 -9.99 -21.09
CA ASP A 141 7.39 -9.35 -20.74
C ASP A 141 7.31 -8.65 -19.36
N LEU A 142 6.24 -8.92 -18.62
CA LEU A 142 5.99 -8.34 -17.31
C LEU A 142 7.02 -8.87 -16.28
N PRO A 143 7.87 -8.02 -15.67
CA PRO A 143 8.82 -8.43 -14.65
C PRO A 143 8.14 -8.51 -13.28
N ASP A 144 8.58 -9.44 -12.43
CA ASP A 144 8.03 -9.62 -11.06
C ASP A 144 8.36 -8.42 -10.15
N ASN A 145 9.50 -7.76 -10.35
CA ASN A 145 9.95 -6.58 -9.62
C ASN A 145 11.01 -5.80 -10.42
N ILE A 146 11.23 -4.55 -10.02
CA ILE A 146 12.32 -3.72 -10.52
C ILE A 146 13.36 -3.57 -9.42
N VAL A 147 14.60 -4.02 -9.69
CA VAL A 147 15.68 -3.98 -8.69
C VAL A 147 16.48 -2.70 -8.86
N VAL A 148 16.58 -1.93 -7.78
CA VAL A 148 17.37 -0.69 -7.70
C VAL A 148 18.48 -0.87 -6.68
N ASP A 149 19.73 -0.68 -7.11
CA ASP A 149 20.90 -0.75 -6.23
C ASP A 149 21.19 0.64 -5.64
N ILE A 150 21.22 0.72 -4.32
CA ILE A 150 21.44 1.97 -3.58
C ILE A 150 22.76 2.00 -2.81
N ALA A 151 23.71 1.08 -3.14
CA ALA A 151 25.01 0.98 -2.45
C ALA A 151 25.81 2.28 -2.47
N GLU A 152 25.77 3.02 -3.58
CA GLU A 152 26.56 4.24 -3.82
C GLU A 152 25.83 5.54 -3.39
N LEU A 153 24.62 5.44 -2.83
CA LEU A 153 23.83 6.61 -2.45
C LEU A 153 24.47 7.34 -1.24
N GLU A 154 24.84 8.60 -1.42
CA GLU A 154 25.39 9.47 -0.38
C GLU A 154 24.30 10.33 0.27
N ILE A 155 24.61 10.94 1.43
CA ILE A 155 23.70 11.87 2.10
C ILE A 155 23.46 13.12 1.23
N GLY A 156 22.18 13.50 1.13
CA GLY A 156 21.74 14.65 0.33
C GLY A 156 21.54 14.32 -1.14
N HIS A 157 21.82 13.07 -1.56
CA HIS A 157 21.55 12.59 -2.92
C HIS A 157 20.25 11.80 -2.99
N SER A 158 19.65 11.78 -4.18
CA SER A 158 18.46 11.01 -4.49
C SER A 158 18.66 10.31 -5.83
N ILE A 159 18.09 9.13 -5.96
CA ILE A 159 18.02 8.40 -7.25
C ILE A 159 16.69 8.76 -7.89
N HIS A 160 16.75 9.21 -9.14
CA HIS A 160 15.60 9.62 -9.94
C HIS A 160 15.13 8.48 -10.85
N LEU A 161 13.92 8.64 -11.41
CA LEU A 161 13.34 7.67 -12.35
C LEU A 161 14.23 7.44 -13.59
N SER A 162 14.93 8.48 -14.06
CA SER A 162 15.85 8.44 -15.18
C SER A 162 17.06 7.53 -14.98
N GLU A 163 17.48 7.29 -13.73
CA GLU A 163 18.65 6.47 -13.38
C GLU A 163 18.32 4.98 -13.23
N ILE A 164 17.03 4.63 -13.21
CA ILE A 164 16.57 3.26 -13.02
C ILE A 164 16.75 2.46 -14.31
N LYS A 165 17.44 1.32 -14.22
CA LYS A 165 17.60 0.38 -15.31
C LYS A 165 16.35 -0.48 -15.46
N LEU A 166 15.54 -0.19 -16.47
CA LEU A 166 14.38 -1.00 -16.81
C LEU A 166 14.79 -2.28 -17.55
N PRO A 167 14.07 -3.39 -17.37
CA PRO A 167 14.24 -4.59 -18.18
C PRO A 167 13.91 -4.34 -19.65
N ALA A 168 14.33 -5.27 -20.52
CA ALA A 168 14.01 -5.20 -21.94
C ALA A 168 12.49 -5.25 -22.17
N ASN A 169 11.98 -4.47 -23.14
CA ASN A 169 10.57 -4.39 -23.54
C ASN A 169 9.62 -3.81 -22.47
N VAL A 170 10.14 -3.09 -21.48
CA VAL A 170 9.35 -2.38 -20.48
C VAL A 170 9.59 -0.89 -20.65
N GLU A 171 8.53 -0.13 -20.82
CA GLU A 171 8.56 1.32 -20.95
C GLU A 171 7.83 1.95 -19.76
N LEU A 172 8.26 3.13 -19.33
CA LEU A 172 7.50 3.90 -18.33
C LEU A 172 6.18 4.38 -18.95
N ALA A 173 5.11 4.28 -18.20
CA ALA A 173 3.80 4.76 -18.64
C ALA A 173 3.78 6.28 -18.79
N THR A 174 4.53 6.98 -17.93
CA THR A 174 4.73 8.43 -18.02
C THR A 174 6.08 8.71 -18.66
N PRO A 175 6.14 9.52 -19.75
CA PRO A 175 7.41 9.90 -20.34
C PRO A 175 8.26 10.67 -19.32
N ILE A 176 9.55 10.38 -19.28
CA ILE A 176 10.50 11.10 -18.41
C ILE A 176 10.82 12.43 -19.09
N ASP A 177 10.17 13.49 -18.64
CA ASP A 177 10.52 14.86 -18.95
C ASP A 177 11.18 15.49 -17.71
N GLU A 178 11.90 16.59 -17.85
CA GLU A 178 12.55 17.30 -16.74
C GLU A 178 11.57 17.68 -15.61
N GLU A 179 10.27 17.81 -15.92
CA GLU A 179 9.23 18.11 -14.94
C GLU A 179 8.66 16.85 -14.24
N HIS A 180 8.84 15.66 -14.83
CA HIS A 180 8.29 14.39 -14.34
C HIS A 180 9.37 13.43 -13.80
N ASP A 181 10.63 13.86 -13.76
CA ASP A 181 11.72 13.07 -13.17
C ASP A 181 11.68 13.16 -11.64
N SER A 182 10.79 12.37 -11.05
CA SER A 182 10.60 12.35 -9.60
C SER A 182 11.67 11.48 -8.93
N PRO A 183 12.11 11.86 -7.71
CA PRO A 183 13.01 11.03 -6.93
C PRO A 183 12.28 9.79 -6.43
N VAL A 184 12.94 8.63 -6.52
CA VAL A 184 12.41 7.32 -6.07
C VAL A 184 12.89 7.01 -4.66
N VAL A 185 14.15 7.26 -4.38
CA VAL A 185 14.77 7.08 -3.07
C VAL A 185 15.71 8.24 -2.77
N SER A 186 15.73 8.68 -1.53
CA SER A 186 16.64 9.73 -1.04
C SER A 186 17.30 9.33 0.27
N CYS A 187 18.52 9.77 0.47
CA CYS A 187 19.25 9.62 1.73
C CYS A 187 19.41 11.01 2.38
N TYR A 188 18.93 11.16 3.60
CA TYR A 188 19.04 12.42 4.35
C TYR A 188 19.61 12.22 5.75
N GLU A 189 20.19 13.27 6.28
CA GLU A 189 20.69 13.28 7.64
C GLU A 189 19.52 13.39 8.62
N PRO A 190 19.43 12.53 9.65
CA PRO A 190 18.38 12.66 10.65
C PRO A 190 18.55 14.01 11.37
N LYS A 191 17.59 14.91 11.23
CA LYS A 191 17.54 16.12 12.00
C LYS A 191 17.25 15.72 13.45
N ALA A 192 18.28 15.71 14.30
CA ALA A 192 18.08 15.58 15.73
C ALA A 192 17.17 16.74 16.17
N GLU A 193 15.92 16.44 16.50
CA GLU A 193 15.08 17.36 17.24
C GLU A 193 15.82 17.64 18.55
N LYS A 194 16.37 18.84 18.66
CA LYS A 194 16.73 19.38 19.96
C LYS A 194 15.42 19.40 20.76
N ILE A 195 15.25 18.42 21.63
CA ILE A 195 14.34 18.56 22.75
C ILE A 195 14.88 19.75 23.51
N GLU A 196 14.29 20.92 23.32
CA GLU A 196 14.48 22.05 24.23
C GLU A 196 13.92 21.56 25.57
N GLU A 197 14.85 21.14 26.41
CA GLU A 197 14.64 20.89 27.82
C GLU A 197 14.10 22.22 28.37
N VAL A 198 12.78 22.27 28.53
CA VAL A 198 12.13 23.38 29.21
C VAL A 198 12.63 23.28 30.64
N GLU A 199 13.68 24.05 30.94
CA GLU A 199 14.20 24.30 32.26
C GLU A 199 13.04 24.83 33.11
N ALA A 200 12.50 23.94 33.94
CA ALA A 200 11.53 24.30 34.97
C ALA A 200 12.22 25.20 35.97
N ALA A 201 11.94 26.48 35.88
CA ALA A 201 12.29 27.44 36.93
C ALA A 201 11.58 27.05 38.23
N PRO A 202 12.29 27.05 39.36
CA PRO A 202 11.68 26.75 40.66
C PRO A 202 10.83 27.93 41.11
N VAL A 203 9.56 27.71 41.33
CA VAL A 203 8.70 28.65 42.07
C VAL A 203 8.78 28.26 43.53
N GLU A 204 9.54 29.05 44.28
CA GLU A 204 9.53 29.11 45.74
C GLU A 204 8.18 29.58 46.26
N GLY A 205 7.79 28.96 47.37
CA GLY A 205 6.54 28.94 48.00
C GLY A 205 5.93 30.26 48.50
N GLU A 206 4.70 30.19 48.89
CA GLU A 206 4.29 30.66 50.23
C GLU A 206 2.92 30.15 50.63
N ALA A 207 2.83 29.86 51.92
CA ALA A 207 1.75 29.20 52.60
C ALA A 207 0.56 30.18 52.88
N GLY A 208 -0.61 29.59 53.15
CA GLY A 208 -1.79 30.24 53.73
C GLY A 208 -3.03 29.47 53.42
N GLU A 209 -3.39 28.53 54.20
CA GLU A 209 -4.23 28.44 55.39
C GLU A 209 -5.73 28.62 55.10
N SER A 210 -6.44 27.57 55.45
CA SER A 210 -7.75 27.45 56.08
C SER A 210 -9.05 27.65 55.30
N GLY A 211 -9.94 26.69 55.64
CA GLY A 211 -11.38 26.88 55.70
C GLY A 211 -12.13 25.94 54.77
N ASP A 212 -12.42 24.77 55.21
CA ASP A 212 -13.56 24.30 56.02
C ASP A 212 -14.89 24.26 55.27
N ASN A 213 -15.45 23.10 55.34
CA ASN A 213 -16.83 22.75 55.52
C ASN A 213 -17.76 22.41 54.34
N ALA A 214 -18.10 21.14 54.40
CA ALA A 214 -19.44 20.56 54.53
C ALA A 214 -20.34 20.47 53.28
N GLU A 215 -20.57 19.24 52.98
CA GLU A 215 -21.82 18.45 53.19
C GLU A 215 -22.99 18.72 52.25
N ALA A 216 -23.40 17.61 51.82
CA ALA A 216 -24.79 17.07 51.72
C ALA A 216 -25.36 17.14 50.31
N ASP A 217 -25.60 16.01 49.71
CA ASP A 217 -26.62 14.95 49.93
C ASP A 217 -27.89 15.15 49.08
N THR A 218 -28.42 14.04 48.73
CA THR A 218 -29.76 13.73 48.21
C THR A 218 -30.01 13.92 46.74
N ASP A 219 -30.13 12.83 46.02
CA ASP A 219 -31.18 11.76 45.99
C ASP A 219 -32.42 12.14 45.18
N SER A 220 -32.90 11.12 44.57
CA SER A 220 -34.22 10.86 44.02
C SER A 220 -34.41 11.21 42.53
N LYS A 221 -34.53 10.17 41.75
CA LYS A 221 -35.69 9.29 41.51
C LYS A 221 -36.77 9.90 40.62
N GLU A 222 -37.07 9.06 39.71
CA GLU A 222 -38.37 8.61 39.15
C GLU A 222 -38.85 9.32 37.88
N GLU A 223 -38.96 8.46 36.90
CA GLU A 223 -40.18 7.93 36.24
C GLU A 223 -40.92 8.98 35.38
N ASP A 224 -41.36 8.70 34.24
CA ASP A 224 -42.18 7.71 33.58
C ASP A 224 -42.76 8.31 32.27
N SER A 225 -42.93 7.46 31.30
CA SER A 225 -44.00 7.41 30.31
C SER A 225 -44.30 8.61 29.36
N LYS A 226 -44.10 8.42 28.12
CA LYS A 226 -45.17 8.10 27.16
C LYS A 226 -44.64 7.75 25.80
#